data_b336ebdfba7bd4a0b648d4ae4ae3a73b
#
_entry.id   b336ebdfba7bd4a0b648d4ae4ae3a73b
#
_cell.length_a   1.000
_cell.length_b   1.000
_cell.length_c   1.000
_cell.angle_alpha   90.00
_cell.angle_beta   90.00
_cell.angle_gamma   90.00
#
_symmetry.space_group_name_H-M   'P 1'
#
loop_
_entity.id
_entity.type
_entity.pdbx_description
1 polymer ?
#
loop_
_entity_poly.entity_id
_entity_poly.type
_entity_poly.pdbx_seq_one_letter_code
_entity_poly.pdbx_strand_id
1 'polypeptide(L)'
;TRVTVHVTEGGGSFGRRLFSDVAVEAAEISKKIGKPVKLSWSRTDAFRQGRTHPMSVSRIRACHRGGDVVKYEQRHVSSETDFGHGIGDIITSTAASLPVAGNQAFSQVFFLLSQSTPYHFGPTTQTLKEVPLKFKTASMRNVYSPNIVCARELVVDKLAAGMGKDPVEFRREFIKHERLRAVLNKAAEEGQWGRSLPEGVAQGIAVHAEYRANVAMLVEIDCRPGTVDR
;
A
#
# COMPACT_ATOMS: atom_id res chain seq x y z
N THR A 1 -37.61 -14.78 2.00
CA THR A 1 -37.83 -13.34 2.28
C THR A 1 -37.15 -12.55 1.18
N ARG A 2 -37.86 -11.64 0.53
CA ARG A 2 -37.30 -10.77 -0.51
C ARG A 2 -36.65 -9.55 0.17
N VAL A 3 -35.36 -9.28 -0.12
CA VAL A 3 -34.63 -8.12 0.37
C VAL A 3 -34.38 -7.18 -0.81
N THR A 4 -34.64 -5.89 -0.63
CA THR A 4 -34.29 -4.84 -1.57
C THR A 4 -33.31 -3.89 -0.87
N VAL A 5 -32.14 -3.69 -1.49
CA VAL A 5 -31.12 -2.79 -0.97
C VAL A 5 -30.98 -1.59 -1.90
N HIS A 6 -31.09 -0.39 -1.34
CA HIS A 6 -30.87 0.87 -2.04
C HIS A 6 -29.55 1.46 -1.57
N VAL A 7 -28.62 1.63 -2.49
CA VAL A 7 -27.33 2.26 -2.22
C VAL A 7 -27.46 3.74 -2.49
N THR A 8 -27.24 4.56 -1.46
CA THR A 8 -27.23 6.02 -1.62
C THR A 8 -25.87 6.51 -2.12
N GLU A 9 -25.84 7.70 -2.67
CA GLU A 9 -24.58 8.33 -3.10
C GLU A 9 -23.59 8.43 -1.95
N GLY A 10 -22.33 8.18 -2.26
CA GLY A 10 -21.23 8.22 -1.29
C GLY A 10 -19.93 8.66 -1.93
N GLY A 11 -18.95 9.03 -1.13
CA GLY A 11 -17.62 9.38 -1.57
C GLY A 11 -16.82 8.17 -2.09
N GLY A 12 -15.51 8.35 -2.27
CA GLY A 12 -14.60 7.31 -2.79
C GLY A 12 -14.60 6.02 -1.98
N SER A 13 -14.37 4.93 -2.65
CA SER A 13 -14.34 3.58 -2.09
C SER A 13 -12.92 3.11 -1.74
N PHE A 14 -11.98 3.27 -2.66
CA PHE A 14 -10.59 2.83 -2.52
C PHE A 14 -10.43 1.35 -2.15
N GLY A 15 -11.31 0.49 -2.65
CA GLY A 15 -11.37 -0.94 -2.33
C GLY A 15 -12.14 -1.29 -1.06
N ARG A 16 -12.32 -0.37 -0.13
CA ARG A 16 -12.99 -0.63 1.15
C ARG A 16 -14.48 -0.98 1.01
N ARG A 17 -15.17 -0.39 0.03
CA ARG A 17 -16.61 -0.59 -0.19
C ARG A 17 -16.93 -1.70 -1.18
N LEU A 18 -15.97 -2.57 -1.49
CA LEU A 18 -16.23 -3.80 -2.24
C LEU A 18 -17.04 -4.81 -1.41
N PHE A 19 -17.03 -4.67 -0.09
CA PHE A 19 -17.69 -5.56 0.84
C PHE A 19 -19.08 -5.05 1.20
N SER A 20 -20.02 -5.99 1.30
CA SER A 20 -21.45 -5.72 1.58
C SER A 20 -21.81 -5.71 3.08
N ASP A 21 -20.83 -5.61 3.97
CA ASP A 21 -21.02 -5.71 5.43
C ASP A 21 -22.17 -4.79 5.92
N VAL A 22 -22.20 -3.52 5.50
CA VAL A 22 -23.25 -2.55 5.89
C VAL A 22 -24.62 -2.92 5.32
N ALA A 23 -24.66 -3.46 4.10
CA ALA A 23 -25.92 -3.86 3.48
C ALA A 23 -26.53 -5.10 4.18
N VAL A 24 -25.68 -6.05 4.58
CA VAL A 24 -26.08 -7.24 5.34
C VAL A 24 -26.64 -6.80 6.69
N GLU A 25 -25.94 -5.94 7.41
CA GLU A 25 -26.38 -5.41 8.71
C GLU A 25 -27.73 -4.67 8.59
N ALA A 26 -27.88 -3.80 7.59
CA ALA A 26 -29.14 -3.11 7.32
C ALA A 26 -30.29 -4.09 7.04
N ALA A 27 -30.05 -5.14 6.28
CA ALA A 27 -31.04 -6.16 5.97
C ALA A 27 -31.44 -6.97 7.23
N GLU A 28 -30.50 -7.31 8.08
CA GLU A 28 -30.77 -8.02 9.34
C GLU A 28 -31.58 -7.15 10.31
N ILE A 29 -31.23 -5.87 10.44
CA ILE A 29 -31.99 -4.93 11.29
C ILE A 29 -33.41 -4.80 10.74
N SER A 30 -33.57 -4.56 9.43
CA SER A 30 -34.89 -4.43 8.78
C SER A 30 -35.74 -5.67 8.99
N LYS A 31 -35.13 -6.87 8.90
CA LYS A 31 -35.83 -8.14 9.16
C LYS A 31 -36.31 -8.24 10.61
N LYS A 32 -35.48 -7.82 11.59
CA LYS A 32 -35.82 -7.88 13.02
C LYS A 32 -36.95 -6.94 13.41
N ILE A 33 -36.94 -5.71 12.86
CA ILE A 33 -37.96 -4.70 13.21
C ILE A 33 -39.18 -4.72 12.30
N GLY A 34 -39.14 -5.47 11.19
CA GLY A 34 -40.24 -5.55 10.22
C GLY A 34 -40.52 -4.26 9.45
N LYS A 35 -39.55 -3.36 9.35
CA LYS A 35 -39.67 -2.06 8.70
C LYS A 35 -38.45 -1.71 7.83
N PRO A 36 -38.60 -0.81 6.83
CA PRO A 36 -37.46 -0.28 6.10
C PRO A 36 -36.46 0.42 7.06
N VAL A 37 -35.16 0.26 6.77
CA VAL A 37 -34.07 0.82 7.55
C VAL A 37 -33.13 1.61 6.67
N LYS A 38 -32.73 2.78 7.12
CA LYS A 38 -31.59 3.54 6.59
C LYS A 38 -30.45 3.43 7.59
N LEU A 39 -29.39 2.71 7.21
CA LEU A 39 -28.20 2.53 8.02
C LEU A 39 -27.07 3.43 7.53
N SER A 40 -26.43 4.14 8.44
CA SER A 40 -25.23 4.92 8.17
C SER A 40 -24.25 4.70 9.31
N TRP A 41 -23.07 4.19 8.98
CA TRP A 41 -21.99 4.11 9.96
C TRP A 41 -21.35 5.48 10.17
N SER A 42 -21.17 5.84 11.42
CA SER A 42 -20.33 6.98 11.78
C SER A 42 -18.86 6.69 11.43
N ARG A 43 -18.01 7.72 11.49
CA ARG A 43 -16.56 7.54 11.31
C ARG A 43 -15.99 6.57 12.36
N THR A 44 -16.46 6.65 13.59
CA THR A 44 -16.07 5.76 14.67
C THR A 44 -16.44 4.32 14.38
N ASP A 45 -17.68 4.07 13.93
CA ASP A 45 -18.12 2.71 13.55
C ASP A 45 -17.30 2.17 12.39
N ALA A 46 -17.03 3.01 11.39
CA ALA A 46 -16.22 2.64 10.24
C ALA A 46 -14.79 2.20 10.63
N PHE A 47 -14.20 2.81 11.66
CA PHE A 47 -12.88 2.40 12.16
C PHE A 47 -12.93 1.20 13.09
N ARG A 48 -13.94 1.06 13.92
CA ARG A 48 -14.04 -0.02 14.91
C ARG A 48 -14.55 -1.33 14.31
N GLN A 49 -15.52 -1.26 13.41
CA GLN A 49 -16.24 -2.42 12.87
C GLN A 49 -15.87 -2.74 11.42
N GLY A 50 -15.30 -1.76 10.72
CA GLY A 50 -14.90 -1.92 9.33
C GLY A 50 -13.66 -2.77 9.15
N ARG A 51 -13.40 -3.10 7.89
CA ARG A 51 -12.21 -3.85 7.49
C ARG A 51 -10.97 -2.98 7.50
N THR A 52 -9.83 -3.56 7.82
CA THR A 52 -8.53 -2.90 7.90
C THR A 52 -7.66 -3.23 6.69
N HIS A 53 -6.70 -2.36 6.41
CA HIS A 53 -5.58 -2.72 5.55
C HIS A 53 -4.76 -3.85 6.20
N PRO A 54 -4.25 -4.84 5.44
CA PRO A 54 -3.49 -5.94 6.02
C PRO A 54 -2.24 -5.43 6.73
N MET A 55 -2.04 -5.85 7.96
CA MET A 55 -0.81 -5.61 8.70
C MET A 55 0.31 -6.47 8.12
N SER A 56 1.51 -5.92 7.99
CA SER A 56 2.62 -6.66 7.40
C SER A 56 3.98 -6.32 7.98
N VAL A 57 4.92 -7.23 7.76
CA VAL A 57 6.33 -7.07 8.10
C VAL A 57 7.16 -7.47 6.87
N SER A 58 8.12 -6.64 6.51
CA SER A 58 9.09 -6.95 5.46
C SER A 58 10.48 -7.17 6.03
N ARG A 59 11.15 -8.23 5.58
CA ARG A 59 12.58 -8.45 5.79
C ARG A 59 13.28 -8.29 4.46
N ILE A 60 14.20 -7.32 4.38
CA ILE A 60 14.95 -7.05 3.15
C ILE A 60 16.43 -7.33 3.38
N ARG A 61 17.07 -7.96 2.39
CA ARG A 61 18.51 -8.11 2.28
C ARG A 61 18.94 -7.59 0.92
N ALA A 62 19.87 -6.67 0.91
CA ALA A 62 20.45 -6.14 -0.30
C ALA A 62 21.98 -6.12 -0.19
N CYS A 63 22.66 -6.36 -1.29
CA CYS A 63 24.11 -6.33 -1.35
C CYS A 63 24.57 -5.42 -2.49
N HIS A 64 25.62 -4.65 -2.25
CA HIS A 64 26.25 -3.83 -3.27
C HIS A 64 27.73 -4.19 -3.42
N ARG A 65 28.27 -4.01 -4.60
CA ARG A 65 29.68 -4.22 -4.95
C ARG A 65 30.04 -3.40 -6.17
N GLY A 66 31.18 -2.71 -6.14
CA GLY A 66 31.71 -1.98 -7.30
C GLY A 66 30.81 -0.90 -7.84
N GLY A 67 29.97 -0.27 -7.02
CA GLY A 67 29.01 0.74 -7.47
C GLY A 67 27.62 0.20 -7.83
N ASP A 68 27.44 -1.12 -7.93
CA ASP A 68 26.18 -1.75 -8.31
C ASP A 68 25.48 -2.42 -7.13
N VAL A 69 24.14 -2.46 -7.18
CA VAL A 69 23.34 -3.33 -6.31
C VAL A 69 23.25 -4.71 -6.94
N VAL A 70 24.03 -5.64 -6.41
CA VAL A 70 24.23 -6.98 -7.02
C VAL A 70 23.20 -8.02 -6.61
N LYS A 71 22.40 -7.74 -5.57
CA LYS A 71 21.30 -8.61 -5.12
C LYS A 71 20.30 -7.82 -4.28
N TYR A 72 19.02 -8.12 -4.48
CA TYR A 72 17.92 -7.61 -3.65
C TYR A 72 16.94 -8.76 -3.33
N GLU A 73 16.68 -8.98 -2.06
CA GLU A 73 15.71 -9.98 -1.57
C GLU A 73 14.75 -9.30 -0.59
N GLN A 74 13.44 -9.38 -0.85
CA GLN A 74 12.40 -8.91 0.05
C GLN A 74 11.44 -10.05 0.38
N ARG A 75 11.38 -10.42 1.64
CA ARG A 75 10.37 -11.35 2.18
C ARG A 75 9.31 -10.54 2.89
N HIS A 76 8.10 -10.64 2.38
CA HIS A 76 6.94 -9.94 2.89
C HIS A 76 6.00 -10.93 3.57
N VAL A 77 5.71 -10.71 4.85
CA VAL A 77 4.73 -11.47 5.62
C VAL A 77 3.58 -10.53 5.92
N SER A 78 2.38 -10.91 5.53
CA SER A 78 1.16 -10.13 5.70
C SER A 78 0.11 -10.92 6.47
N SER A 79 -0.78 -10.24 7.18
CA SER A 79 -2.06 -10.87 7.50
C SER A 79 -2.79 -11.21 6.21
N GLU A 80 -3.52 -12.32 6.21
CA GLU A 80 -4.34 -12.72 5.07
C GLU A 80 -5.24 -11.57 4.63
N THR A 81 -5.23 -11.26 3.34
CA THR A 81 -6.11 -10.27 2.74
C THR A 81 -7.36 -10.96 2.23
N ASP A 82 -8.53 -10.52 2.68
CA ASP A 82 -9.80 -11.08 2.22
C ASP A 82 -10.15 -10.54 0.83
N PHE A 83 -10.12 -11.42 -0.16
CA PHE A 83 -10.59 -11.20 -1.52
C PHE A 83 -11.93 -11.88 -1.81
N GLY A 84 -12.64 -12.37 -0.79
CA GLY A 84 -13.90 -13.11 -0.94
C GLY A 84 -15.00 -12.36 -1.73
N HIS A 85 -14.85 -11.05 -1.94
CA HIS A 85 -15.69 -10.23 -2.82
C HIS A 85 -14.99 -9.92 -4.16
N GLY A 86 -13.84 -10.53 -4.44
CA GLY A 86 -13.05 -10.29 -5.64
C GLY A 86 -12.67 -8.82 -5.82
N ILE A 87 -12.84 -8.33 -7.03
CA ILE A 87 -12.60 -6.92 -7.40
C ILE A 87 -13.91 -6.15 -7.65
N GLY A 88 -15.03 -6.66 -7.16
CA GLY A 88 -16.33 -6.00 -7.22
C GLY A 88 -17.30 -6.53 -8.28
N ASP A 89 -16.95 -7.62 -8.96
CA ASP A 89 -17.85 -8.32 -9.89
C ASP A 89 -18.15 -9.77 -9.42
N ILE A 90 -19.22 -10.34 -9.96
CA ILE A 90 -19.71 -11.68 -9.57
C ILE A 90 -18.70 -12.79 -9.92
N ILE A 91 -18.03 -12.69 -11.04
CA ILE A 91 -17.11 -13.73 -11.54
C ILE A 91 -15.90 -13.81 -10.63
N THR A 92 -15.25 -12.68 -10.38
CA THR A 92 -14.07 -12.62 -9.51
C THR A 92 -14.41 -12.91 -8.05
N SER A 93 -15.59 -12.50 -7.58
CA SER A 93 -16.09 -12.87 -6.23
C SER A 93 -16.26 -14.37 -6.09
N THR A 94 -16.85 -15.02 -7.07
CA THR A 94 -17.03 -16.48 -7.09
C THR A 94 -15.68 -17.18 -7.12
N ALA A 95 -14.76 -16.73 -7.98
CA ALA A 95 -13.42 -17.31 -8.11
C ALA A 95 -12.61 -17.14 -6.80
N ALA A 96 -12.67 -15.97 -6.17
CA ALA A 96 -11.97 -15.72 -4.89
C ALA A 96 -12.55 -16.52 -3.73
N SER A 97 -13.82 -16.89 -3.78
CA SER A 97 -14.51 -17.65 -2.75
C SER A 97 -14.35 -19.18 -2.90
N LEU A 98 -13.68 -19.66 -3.96
CA LEU A 98 -13.44 -21.09 -4.12
C LEU A 98 -12.60 -21.64 -2.96
N PRO A 99 -12.98 -22.76 -2.37
CA PRO A 99 -12.19 -23.39 -1.31
C PRO A 99 -10.83 -23.82 -1.85
N VAL A 100 -9.83 -23.84 -0.99
CA VAL A 100 -8.46 -24.32 -1.23
C VAL A 100 -7.51 -23.34 -1.92
N ALA A 101 -7.90 -22.52 -2.89
CA ALA A 101 -6.94 -21.68 -3.60
C ALA A 101 -7.48 -20.32 -4.05
N GLY A 102 -8.79 -20.09 -4.00
CA GLY A 102 -9.38 -18.87 -4.57
C GLY A 102 -8.79 -17.58 -4.01
N ASN A 103 -8.90 -17.38 -2.71
CA ASN A 103 -8.36 -16.18 -2.04
C ASN A 103 -6.83 -16.07 -2.22
N GLN A 104 -6.11 -17.18 -2.07
CA GLN A 104 -4.64 -17.22 -2.21
C GLN A 104 -4.20 -16.90 -3.65
N ALA A 105 -4.92 -17.36 -4.67
CA ALA A 105 -4.60 -17.04 -6.05
C ALA A 105 -4.72 -15.53 -6.31
N PHE A 106 -5.77 -14.88 -5.80
CA PHE A 106 -5.91 -13.42 -5.87
C PHE A 106 -4.78 -12.70 -5.12
N SER A 107 -4.43 -13.16 -3.92
CA SER A 107 -3.30 -12.61 -3.15
C SER A 107 -2.01 -12.64 -3.96
N GLN A 108 -1.69 -13.76 -4.60
CA GLN A 108 -0.47 -13.89 -5.42
C GLN A 108 -0.51 -12.99 -6.66
N VAL A 109 -1.64 -12.89 -7.35
CA VAL A 109 -1.78 -12.00 -8.51
C VAL A 109 -1.57 -10.54 -8.10
N PHE A 110 -2.23 -10.07 -7.05
CA PHE A 110 -2.05 -8.70 -6.59
C PHE A 110 -0.65 -8.44 -6.02
N PHE A 111 -0.02 -9.43 -5.41
CA PHE A 111 1.36 -9.31 -4.98
C PHE A 111 2.32 -9.19 -6.18
N LEU A 112 2.11 -9.93 -7.26
CA LEU A 112 2.89 -9.80 -8.50
C LEU A 112 2.87 -8.36 -9.04
N LEU A 113 1.73 -7.68 -8.99
CA LEU A 113 1.62 -6.28 -9.40
C LEU A 113 2.47 -5.35 -8.51
N SER A 114 2.58 -5.67 -7.21
CA SER A 114 3.33 -4.90 -6.22
C SER A 114 4.85 -5.18 -6.24
N GLN A 115 5.29 -6.25 -6.89
CA GLN A 115 6.70 -6.67 -6.94
C GLN A 115 7.55 -5.80 -7.86
N SER A 116 6.94 -5.03 -8.75
CA SER A 116 7.69 -4.21 -9.68
C SER A 116 8.61 -3.24 -8.93
N THR A 117 9.92 -3.45 -9.07
CA THR A 117 10.89 -2.48 -8.60
C THR A 117 11.29 -1.54 -9.74
N PRO A 118 11.25 -0.21 -9.51
CA PRO A 118 11.61 0.75 -10.53
C PRO A 118 13.14 0.89 -10.72
N TYR A 119 13.94 0.11 -9.99
CA TYR A 119 15.39 0.22 -9.96
C TYR A 119 16.08 -0.89 -10.76
N HIS A 120 17.23 -0.56 -11.37
CA HIS A 120 18.18 -1.51 -11.93
C HIS A 120 19.01 -2.15 -10.81
N PHE A 121 18.39 -3.05 -10.07
CA PHE A 121 19.11 -3.91 -9.14
C PHE A 121 19.47 -5.21 -9.85
N GLY A 122 20.48 -5.94 -9.35
CA GLY A 122 20.79 -7.29 -9.81
C GLY A 122 19.63 -8.27 -9.56
N PRO A 123 19.89 -9.57 -9.48
CA PRO A 123 18.83 -10.55 -9.20
C PRO A 123 17.95 -10.13 -8.04
N THR A 124 16.65 -10.02 -8.31
CA THR A 124 15.64 -9.58 -7.36
C THR A 124 14.71 -10.73 -7.03
N THR A 125 14.56 -11.03 -5.74
CA THR A 125 13.63 -12.04 -5.24
C THR A 125 12.65 -11.39 -4.27
N GLN A 126 11.35 -11.55 -4.52
CA GLN A 126 10.31 -11.07 -3.62
C GLN A 126 9.32 -12.20 -3.34
N THR A 127 9.00 -12.41 -2.08
CA THR A 127 8.08 -13.45 -1.63
C THR A 127 7.02 -12.90 -0.72
N LEU A 128 5.78 -13.39 -0.88
CA LEU A 128 4.67 -13.16 0.02
C LEU A 128 4.37 -14.44 0.81
N LYS A 129 4.20 -14.29 2.11
CA LYS A 129 3.56 -15.27 2.98
C LYS A 129 2.42 -14.60 3.72
N GLU A 130 1.22 -15.13 3.58
CA GLU A 130 0.08 -14.68 4.37
C GLU A 130 -0.12 -15.57 5.60
N VAL A 131 -0.57 -14.94 6.68
CA VAL A 131 -0.88 -15.58 7.95
C VAL A 131 -2.35 -15.30 8.27
N PRO A 132 -3.19 -16.33 8.45
CA PRO A 132 -4.57 -16.12 8.81
C PRO A 132 -4.66 -15.56 10.24
N LEU A 133 -5.17 -14.35 10.35
CA LEU A 133 -5.45 -13.68 11.60
C LEU A 133 -6.96 -13.46 11.73
N LYS A 134 -7.47 -13.49 12.97
CA LYS A 134 -8.91 -13.40 13.25
C LYS A 134 -9.45 -11.97 13.22
N PHE A 135 -9.01 -11.13 12.29
CA PHE A 135 -9.60 -9.81 12.09
C PHE A 135 -9.90 -9.57 10.62
N LYS A 136 -10.89 -8.73 10.37
CA LYS A 136 -11.39 -8.46 9.02
C LYS A 136 -10.42 -7.57 8.26
N THR A 137 -9.82 -8.08 7.21
CA THR A 137 -9.01 -7.32 6.25
C THR A 137 -9.80 -6.96 5.01
N ALA A 138 -9.24 -6.13 4.16
CA ALA A 138 -9.78 -5.79 2.85
C ALA A 138 -8.68 -5.52 1.85
N SER A 139 -8.98 -5.75 0.58
CA SER A 139 -8.18 -5.31 -0.56
C SER A 139 -8.29 -3.79 -0.75
N MET A 140 -7.77 -3.03 0.20
CA MET A 140 -7.81 -1.57 0.18
C MET A 140 -6.65 -1.00 -0.63
N ARG A 141 -6.87 0.17 -1.25
CA ARG A 141 -5.90 1.02 -1.97
C ARG A 141 -4.52 0.40 -2.19
N ASN A 142 -4.28 -0.15 -3.38
CA ASN A 142 -3.01 -0.76 -3.81
C ASN A 142 -2.57 -1.98 -2.98
N VAL A 143 -3.45 -2.55 -2.20
CA VAL A 143 -3.32 -3.80 -1.42
C VAL A 143 -1.95 -3.90 -0.70
N TYR A 144 -0.94 -4.54 -1.31
CA TYR A 144 0.39 -4.76 -0.71
C TYR A 144 1.39 -3.64 -0.99
N SER A 145 1.17 -2.84 -2.05
CA SER A 145 2.14 -1.84 -2.50
C SER A 145 2.55 -0.83 -1.44
N PRO A 146 1.65 -0.27 -0.60
CA PRO A 146 2.07 0.70 0.41
C PRO A 146 3.13 0.15 1.35
N ASN A 147 2.97 -1.08 1.81
CA ASN A 147 3.88 -1.71 2.77
C ASN A 147 5.20 -2.14 2.10
N ILE A 148 5.11 -2.71 0.90
CA ILE A 148 6.27 -3.17 0.12
C ILE A 148 7.14 -1.98 -0.28
N VAL A 149 6.52 -0.92 -0.78
CA VAL A 149 7.22 0.28 -1.24
C VAL A 149 7.86 1.03 -0.07
N CYS A 150 7.15 1.21 1.04
CA CYS A 150 7.71 1.83 2.23
C CYS A 150 8.99 1.10 2.69
N ALA A 151 8.93 -0.21 2.83
CA ALA A 151 10.08 -1.01 3.22
C ALA A 151 11.23 -0.92 2.20
N ARG A 152 10.91 -0.93 0.90
CA ARG A 152 11.90 -0.80 -0.17
C ARG A 152 12.60 0.55 -0.13
N GLU A 153 11.85 1.64 -0.06
CA GLU A 153 12.42 2.99 -0.10
C GLU A 153 13.33 3.29 1.10
N LEU A 154 13.00 2.76 2.28
CA LEU A 154 13.89 2.80 3.45
C LEU A 154 15.20 2.05 3.22
N VAL A 155 15.18 0.92 2.50
CA VAL A 155 16.40 0.17 2.17
C VAL A 155 17.18 0.85 1.05
N VAL A 156 16.50 1.51 0.12
CA VAL A 156 17.14 2.34 -0.92
C VAL A 156 17.98 3.45 -0.29
N ASP A 157 17.46 4.14 0.73
CA ASP A 157 18.23 5.15 1.47
C ASP A 157 19.43 4.55 2.19
N LYS A 158 19.27 3.36 2.80
CA LYS A 158 20.40 2.65 3.43
C LYS A 158 21.46 2.19 2.43
N LEU A 159 21.05 1.78 1.24
CA LEU A 159 21.98 1.45 0.15
C LEU A 159 22.73 2.68 -0.33
N ALA A 160 22.03 3.79 -0.55
CA ALA A 160 22.64 5.07 -0.91
C ALA A 160 23.71 5.48 0.12
N ALA A 161 23.36 5.49 1.40
CA ALA A 161 24.28 5.79 2.49
C ALA A 161 25.47 4.82 2.56
N GLY A 162 25.22 3.51 2.42
CA GLY A 162 26.28 2.49 2.41
C GLY A 162 27.21 2.58 1.22
N MET A 163 26.78 3.20 0.12
CA MET A 163 27.57 3.46 -1.07
C MET A 163 28.16 4.89 -1.10
N GLY A 164 27.95 5.67 -0.05
CA GLY A 164 28.41 7.07 0.03
C GLY A 164 27.73 7.98 -0.98
N LYS A 165 26.50 7.67 -1.40
CA LYS A 165 25.73 8.43 -2.40
C LYS A 165 24.61 9.22 -1.73
N ASP A 166 24.31 10.39 -2.27
CA ASP A 166 23.09 11.12 -1.95
C ASP A 166 21.85 10.29 -2.36
N PRO A 167 20.77 10.27 -1.56
CA PRO A 167 19.56 9.53 -1.86
C PRO A 167 18.90 9.86 -3.20
N VAL A 168 18.94 11.10 -3.64
CA VAL A 168 18.41 11.52 -4.95
C VAL A 168 19.32 11.04 -6.06
N GLU A 169 20.64 11.24 -5.93
CA GLU A 169 21.62 10.79 -6.92
C GLU A 169 21.59 9.26 -7.08
N PHE A 170 21.50 8.52 -5.98
CA PHE A 170 21.32 7.07 -6.03
C PHE A 170 20.08 6.70 -6.86
N ARG A 171 18.94 7.34 -6.59
CA ARG A 171 17.70 7.07 -7.33
C ARG A 171 17.83 7.45 -8.81
N ARG A 172 18.47 8.58 -9.14
CA ARG A 172 18.73 9.00 -10.52
C ARG A 172 19.49 7.96 -11.31
N GLU A 173 20.51 7.39 -10.69
CA GLU A 173 21.37 6.39 -11.31
C GLU A 173 20.64 5.07 -11.56
N PHE A 174 19.89 4.58 -10.54
CA PHE A 174 19.31 3.24 -10.59
C PHE A 174 17.88 3.20 -11.15
N ILE A 175 17.17 4.30 -11.31
CA ILE A 175 15.81 4.29 -11.88
C ILE A 175 15.82 3.87 -13.35
N LYS A 176 14.97 2.88 -13.68
CA LYS A 176 14.82 2.32 -15.05
C LYS A 176 14.11 3.26 -16.03
N HIS A 177 13.14 4.00 -15.55
CA HIS A 177 12.17 4.71 -16.39
C HIS A 177 12.38 6.22 -16.36
N GLU A 178 12.55 6.83 -17.53
CA GLU A 178 12.77 8.27 -17.66
C GLU A 178 11.65 9.11 -17.04
N ARG A 179 10.38 8.69 -17.21
CA ARG A 179 9.25 9.42 -16.61
C ARG A 179 9.35 9.48 -15.10
N LEU A 180 9.73 8.37 -14.45
CA LEU A 180 9.89 8.35 -12.99
C LEU A 180 11.09 9.20 -12.57
N ARG A 181 12.19 9.17 -13.35
CA ARG A 181 13.36 10.03 -13.11
C ARG A 181 13.01 11.51 -13.26
N ALA A 182 12.19 11.87 -14.25
CA ALA A 182 11.72 13.24 -14.44
C ALA A 182 10.87 13.73 -13.25
N VAL A 183 9.98 12.88 -12.74
CA VAL A 183 9.15 13.20 -11.56
C VAL A 183 10.02 13.33 -10.31
N LEU A 184 11.01 12.46 -10.12
CA LEU A 184 11.99 12.56 -9.04
C LEU A 184 12.77 13.89 -9.11
N ASN A 185 13.27 14.24 -10.29
CA ASN A 185 14.02 15.48 -10.49
C ASN A 185 13.15 16.70 -10.15
N LYS A 186 11.89 16.70 -10.60
CA LYS A 186 10.96 17.80 -10.31
C LYS A 186 10.67 17.92 -8.82
N ALA A 187 10.44 16.80 -8.13
CA ALA A 187 10.22 16.80 -6.69
C ALA A 187 11.44 17.29 -5.91
N ALA A 188 12.64 16.89 -6.32
CA ALA A 188 13.89 17.33 -5.69
C ALA A 188 14.16 18.85 -5.93
N GLU A 189 13.89 19.34 -7.13
CA GLU A 189 14.02 20.76 -7.50
C GLU A 189 13.05 21.63 -6.70
N GLU A 190 11.75 21.34 -6.77
CA GLU A 190 10.71 22.12 -6.10
C GLU A 190 10.82 22.06 -4.57
N GLY A 191 11.20 20.89 -4.04
CA GLY A 191 11.45 20.69 -2.61
C GLY A 191 12.81 21.22 -2.14
N GLN A 192 13.61 21.79 -3.04
CA GLN A 192 14.96 22.30 -2.76
C GLN A 192 15.80 21.27 -1.99
N TRP A 193 15.88 20.04 -2.54
CA TRP A 193 16.66 18.94 -1.96
C TRP A 193 18.10 19.33 -1.72
N GLY A 194 18.62 19.03 -0.52
CA GLY A 194 20.01 19.30 -0.17
C GLY A 194 20.31 20.75 0.24
N ARG A 195 19.29 21.61 0.37
CA ARG A 195 19.47 22.93 0.97
C ARG A 195 19.91 22.80 2.44
N SER A 196 20.56 23.82 2.95
CA SER A 196 20.91 23.87 4.37
C SER A 196 19.63 23.90 5.22
N LEU A 197 19.54 22.98 6.17
CA LEU A 197 18.41 22.86 7.09
C LEU A 197 18.86 23.16 8.52
N PRO A 198 17.99 23.76 9.34
CA PRO A 198 18.27 23.89 10.77
C PRO A 198 18.44 22.53 11.43
N GLU A 199 19.17 22.48 12.54
CA GLU A 199 19.25 21.28 13.38
C GLU A 199 17.84 20.85 13.82
N GLY A 200 17.55 19.54 13.73
CA GLY A 200 16.25 18.97 14.03
C GLY A 200 15.24 19.01 12.87
N VAL A 201 15.64 19.54 11.70
CA VAL A 201 14.86 19.48 10.45
C VAL A 201 15.51 18.53 9.47
N ALA A 202 14.74 17.70 8.81
CA ALA A 202 15.25 16.73 7.83
C ALA A 202 14.33 16.61 6.62
N GLN A 203 14.92 16.28 5.47
CA GLN A 203 14.20 15.93 4.25
C GLN A 203 14.32 14.44 3.97
N GLY A 204 13.26 13.86 3.42
CA GLY A 204 13.22 12.50 2.90
C GLY A 204 12.55 12.48 1.53
N ILE A 205 12.95 11.55 0.67
CA ILE A 205 12.39 11.42 -0.67
C ILE A 205 12.13 9.94 -0.99
N ALA A 206 11.01 9.67 -1.65
CA ALA A 206 10.65 8.34 -2.11
C ALA A 206 10.01 8.40 -3.50
N VAL A 207 10.07 7.29 -4.22
CA VAL A 207 9.44 7.16 -5.53
C VAL A 207 8.60 5.89 -5.62
N HIS A 208 7.56 5.95 -6.45
CA HIS A 208 6.75 4.79 -6.77
C HIS A 208 6.24 4.86 -8.21
N ALA A 209 6.22 3.71 -8.86
CA ALA A 209 5.58 3.53 -10.15
C ALA A 209 4.66 2.30 -10.07
N GLU A 210 3.39 2.48 -10.36
CA GLU A 210 2.41 1.41 -10.40
C GLU A 210 1.35 1.70 -11.46
N TYR A 211 0.92 0.65 -12.16
CA TYR A 211 0.09 0.77 -13.34
C TYR A 211 0.73 1.69 -14.39
N ARG A 212 0.20 2.88 -14.59
CA ARG A 212 0.73 3.90 -15.51
C ARG A 212 1.11 5.20 -14.80
N ALA A 213 1.01 5.21 -13.48
CA ALA A 213 1.34 6.37 -12.66
C ALA A 213 2.80 6.33 -12.21
N ASN A 214 3.41 7.51 -12.15
CA ASN A 214 4.74 7.72 -11.58
C ASN A 214 4.62 8.84 -10.55
N VAL A 215 5.13 8.59 -9.35
CA VAL A 215 5.05 9.52 -8.23
C VAL A 215 6.42 9.64 -7.58
N ALA A 216 6.81 10.85 -7.25
CA ALA A 216 7.88 11.15 -6.31
C ALA A 216 7.31 12.06 -5.21
N MET A 217 7.72 11.82 -4.00
CA MET A 217 7.30 12.61 -2.84
C MET A 217 8.54 13.00 -2.05
N LEU A 218 8.73 14.29 -1.87
CA LEU A 218 9.66 14.85 -0.91
C LEU A 218 8.88 15.31 0.32
N VAL A 219 9.36 14.94 1.48
CA VAL A 219 8.79 15.33 2.77
C VAL A 219 9.86 16.02 3.58
N GLU A 220 9.53 17.14 4.18
CA GLU A 220 10.35 17.80 5.18
C GLU A 220 9.67 17.68 6.53
N ILE A 221 10.42 17.28 7.54
CA ILE A 221 9.92 17.17 8.92
C ILE A 221 10.73 18.08 9.82
N ASP A 222 10.05 18.74 10.73
CA ASP A 222 10.61 19.59 11.78
C ASP A 222 10.30 18.96 13.15
N CYS A 223 11.34 18.43 13.80
CA CYS A 223 11.25 17.76 15.10
C CYS A 223 11.77 18.66 16.25
N ARG A 224 11.92 19.95 16.03
CA ARG A 224 12.37 20.87 17.09
C ARG A 224 11.30 21.01 18.17
N PRO A 225 11.71 21.18 19.45
CA PRO A 225 10.77 21.41 20.54
C PRO A 225 9.84 22.59 20.26
N GLY A 226 8.54 22.42 20.51
CA GLY A 226 7.50 23.41 20.24
C GLY A 226 6.84 23.37 18.86
N THR A 227 7.35 22.54 17.92
CA THR A 227 6.67 22.29 16.62
C THR A 227 5.73 21.10 16.66
N VAL A 228 5.89 20.21 17.63
CA VAL A 228 5.14 18.94 17.75
C VAL A 228 3.93 19.02 18.68
N ASP A 229 3.79 20.09 19.46
CA ASP A 229 2.74 20.29 20.49
C ASP A 229 1.46 20.96 19.95
N ARG A 230 1.11 20.75 18.67
CA ARG A 230 -0.11 21.32 18.09
C ARG A 230 -0.95 20.30 17.35
#